data_817bb0a9389eabbc206ba427e89baf33
#
_entry.id   817bb0a9389eabbc206ba427e89baf33
#
_cell.length_a   1.000
_cell.length_b   1.000
_cell.length_c   1.000
_cell.angle_alpha   90.00
_cell.angle_beta   90.00
_cell.angle_gamma   90.00
#
_symmetry.space_group_name_H-M   'P 1'
#
loop_
_entity.id
_entity.type
_entity.pdbx_description
1 polymer ?
#
loop_
_entity_poly.entity_id
_entity_poly.type
_entity_poly.pdbx_seq_one_letter_code
_entity_poly.pdbx_strand_id
1 'polypeptide(L)'
;MAALPLQHEIDYPESDGRPLGETDWHREEILDLIYALQERYRDAPDVYVSGNLFVYYVQGDPSKCVCPDVFLVQGVAKEKRPVYKLWEEGKGPSLVIEMASKTTWEEDLEAKKTKYARIGVLEYFLFDPLDQYLHPRLQGFRMVGGRYLSIPAAADGSLVSQVTGLKLSLEGMRLRLVDLASGEPLLWTTEEADARKAAEAAREAAEAKARAAEEEILRLRRALGERRSTS
;
A
#
# COMPACT_ATOMS: atom_id res chain seq x y z
N MET A 1 40.68 37.96 -0.90
CA MET A 1 39.61 37.02 -0.45
C MET A 1 38.93 36.52 -1.70
N ALA A 2 39.14 35.26 -2.04
CA ALA A 2 38.44 34.63 -3.17
C ALA A 2 37.01 34.27 -2.69
N ALA A 3 36.02 34.80 -3.38
CA ALA A 3 34.62 34.41 -3.12
C ALA A 3 34.46 32.91 -3.41
N LEU A 4 33.98 32.16 -2.42
CA LEU A 4 33.57 30.78 -2.65
C LEU A 4 32.48 30.78 -3.73
N PRO A 5 32.54 29.86 -4.70
CA PRO A 5 31.47 29.75 -5.70
C PRO A 5 30.18 29.42 -4.97
N LEU A 6 29.09 30.15 -5.28
CA LEU A 6 27.75 29.83 -4.90
C LEU A 6 27.47 28.41 -5.39
N GLN A 7 27.34 27.46 -4.46
CA GLN A 7 26.80 26.14 -4.79
C GLN A 7 25.35 26.39 -5.21
N HIS A 8 25.05 26.28 -6.51
CA HIS A 8 23.68 26.23 -6.99
C HIS A 8 23.02 25.00 -6.36
N GLU A 9 22.07 25.23 -5.49
CA GLU A 9 21.25 24.17 -4.95
C GLU A 9 20.51 23.51 -6.12
N ILE A 10 20.74 22.20 -6.29
CA ILE A 10 20.13 21.46 -7.39
C ILE A 10 18.68 21.20 -7.01
N ASP A 11 17.77 21.70 -7.83
CA ASP A 11 16.35 21.45 -7.69
C ASP A 11 16.00 20.01 -8.09
N TYR A 12 15.23 19.32 -7.26
CA TYR A 12 14.68 17.99 -7.51
C TYR A 12 13.16 18.12 -7.62
N PRO A 13 12.60 18.25 -8.84
CA PRO A 13 11.19 18.51 -9.05
C PRO A 13 10.25 17.48 -8.41
N GLU A 14 9.13 17.93 -7.88
CA GLU A 14 8.05 17.08 -7.37
C GLU A 14 7.13 16.57 -8.49
N SER A 15 7.26 17.11 -9.70
CA SER A 15 6.46 16.77 -10.88
C SER A 15 7.30 16.90 -12.15
N ASP A 16 7.03 16.06 -13.15
CA ASP A 16 7.61 16.16 -14.50
C ASP A 16 6.88 17.17 -15.39
N GLY A 17 5.85 17.84 -14.87
CA GLY A 17 5.03 18.81 -15.59
C GLY A 17 4.09 18.20 -16.64
N ARG A 18 3.98 16.87 -16.70
CA ARG A 18 3.05 16.19 -17.61
C ARG A 18 1.70 15.97 -16.93
N PRO A 19 0.58 16.02 -17.70
CA PRO A 19 -0.72 15.64 -17.17
C PRO A 19 -0.71 14.18 -16.72
N LEU A 20 -1.17 13.91 -15.50
CA LEU A 20 -1.46 12.56 -15.01
C LEU A 20 -2.79 12.11 -15.62
N GLY A 21 -2.74 11.48 -16.80
CA GLY A 21 -3.90 10.84 -17.43
C GLY A 21 -3.93 9.36 -17.06
N GLU A 22 -4.67 8.99 -16.03
CA GLU A 22 -4.87 7.61 -15.61
C GLU A 22 -6.34 7.21 -15.79
N THR A 23 -6.59 5.91 -16.01
CA THR A 23 -7.96 5.39 -15.97
C THR A 23 -8.45 5.32 -14.53
N ASP A 24 -9.76 5.32 -14.31
CA ASP A 24 -10.34 5.17 -12.97
C ASP A 24 -9.87 3.89 -12.30
N TRP A 25 -9.82 2.76 -13.04
CA TRP A 25 -9.32 1.47 -12.55
C TRP A 25 -7.88 1.53 -12.04
N HIS A 26 -7.01 2.20 -12.79
CA HIS A 26 -5.60 2.34 -12.45
C HIS A 26 -5.44 3.14 -11.15
N ARG A 27 -6.11 4.28 -11.08
CA ARG A 27 -6.06 5.17 -9.91
C ARG A 27 -6.64 4.51 -8.65
N GLU A 28 -7.80 3.86 -8.75
CA GLU A 28 -8.42 3.17 -7.62
C GLU A 28 -7.53 2.06 -7.10
N GLU A 29 -6.94 1.26 -7.97
CA GLU A 29 -6.07 0.16 -7.59
C GLU A 29 -4.82 0.64 -6.85
N ILE A 30 -4.16 1.70 -7.34
CA ILE A 30 -3.01 2.30 -6.66
C ILE A 30 -3.39 2.78 -5.27
N LEU A 31 -4.50 3.53 -5.15
CA LEU A 31 -4.95 4.06 -3.86
C LEU A 31 -5.28 2.96 -2.86
N ASP A 32 -5.95 1.90 -3.29
CA ASP A 32 -6.31 0.79 -2.42
C ASP A 32 -5.10 -0.02 -1.98
N LEU A 33 -4.12 -0.25 -2.85
CA LEU A 33 -2.88 -0.93 -2.49
C LEU A 33 -2.03 -0.11 -1.52
N ILE A 34 -1.90 1.21 -1.75
CA ILE A 34 -1.21 2.10 -0.80
C ILE A 34 -1.91 2.06 0.55
N TYR A 35 -3.24 2.22 0.58
CA TYR A 35 -4.02 2.19 1.80
C TYR A 35 -3.87 0.87 2.56
N ALA A 36 -4.08 -0.25 1.89
CA ALA A 36 -3.99 -1.58 2.48
C ALA A 36 -2.60 -1.84 3.11
N LEU A 37 -1.53 -1.45 2.41
CA LEU A 37 -0.17 -1.55 2.93
C LEU A 37 0.08 -0.58 4.09
N GLN A 38 -0.41 0.65 4.04
CA GLN A 38 -0.30 1.61 5.14
C GLN A 38 -1.01 1.12 6.41
N GLU A 39 -2.21 0.54 6.27
CA GLU A 39 -2.95 -0.06 7.38
C GLU A 39 -2.23 -1.30 7.94
N ARG A 40 -1.72 -2.17 7.08
CA ARG A 40 -0.95 -3.35 7.50
C ARG A 40 0.28 -2.99 8.33
N TYR A 41 0.92 -1.87 8.01
CA TYR A 41 2.11 -1.38 8.70
C TYR A 41 1.84 -0.16 9.58
N ARG A 42 0.58 0.04 10.04
CA ARG A 42 0.20 1.21 10.86
C ARG A 42 1.09 1.36 12.09
N ASP A 43 1.36 0.29 12.78
CA ASP A 43 2.11 0.25 14.04
C ASP A 43 3.63 0.03 13.84
N ALA A 44 4.09 -0.07 12.60
CA ALA A 44 5.51 -0.19 12.28
C ALA A 44 6.11 1.21 11.99
N PRO A 45 6.91 1.79 12.90
CA PRO A 45 7.41 3.15 12.75
C PRO A 45 8.49 3.28 11.66
N ASP A 46 9.07 2.17 11.26
CA ASP A 46 10.19 2.06 10.34
C ASP A 46 9.80 1.45 8.97
N VAL A 47 8.52 1.44 8.64
CA VAL A 47 8.02 1.02 7.31
C VAL A 47 7.29 2.17 6.66
N TYR A 48 7.86 2.67 5.57
CA TYR A 48 7.29 3.74 4.76
C TYR A 48 6.62 3.17 3.51
N VAL A 49 5.37 3.54 3.28
CA VAL A 49 4.57 3.16 2.10
C VAL A 49 4.10 4.41 1.39
N SER A 50 4.34 4.49 0.09
CA SER A 50 3.92 5.59 -0.77
C SER A 50 3.70 5.11 -2.21
N GLY A 51 3.28 6.00 -3.08
CA GLY A 51 3.16 5.78 -4.51
C GLY A 51 3.03 7.10 -5.25
N ASN A 52 3.21 7.04 -6.57
CA ASN A 52 3.21 8.23 -7.44
C ASN A 52 4.13 9.35 -6.90
N LEU A 53 5.26 8.96 -6.32
CA LEU A 53 6.26 9.86 -5.73
C LEU A 53 7.60 9.65 -6.43
N PHE A 54 8.27 10.72 -6.82
CA PHE A 54 9.58 10.62 -7.43
C PHE A 54 10.63 10.08 -6.46
N VAL A 55 11.30 9.03 -6.89
CA VAL A 55 12.44 8.40 -6.22
C VAL A 55 13.70 8.74 -7.00
N TYR A 56 14.46 9.69 -6.49
CA TYR A 56 15.75 10.12 -7.06
C TYR A 56 16.86 9.20 -6.54
N TYR A 57 17.68 8.66 -7.48
CA TYR A 57 18.68 7.66 -7.11
C TYR A 57 20.12 8.05 -7.43
N VAL A 58 20.36 9.24 -8.01
CA VAL A 58 21.69 9.82 -8.22
C VAL A 58 21.71 11.26 -7.75
N GLN A 59 22.52 11.53 -6.72
CA GLN A 59 22.74 12.90 -6.25
C GLN A 59 23.42 13.72 -7.33
N GLY A 60 22.91 14.93 -7.57
CA GLY A 60 23.47 15.83 -8.58
C GLY A 60 22.86 15.70 -9.98
N ASP A 61 22.00 14.70 -10.22
CA ASP A 61 21.36 14.50 -11.51
C ASP A 61 19.84 14.26 -11.37
N PRO A 62 19.01 15.33 -11.49
CA PRO A 62 17.55 15.20 -11.40
C PRO A 62 16.89 14.35 -12.49
N SER A 63 17.62 14.04 -13.58
CA SER A 63 17.11 13.14 -14.62
C SER A 63 17.11 11.66 -14.19
N LYS A 64 17.78 11.35 -13.09
CA LYS A 64 17.91 9.99 -12.55
C LYS A 64 16.86 9.73 -11.48
N CYS A 65 15.62 9.58 -11.92
CA CYS A 65 14.48 9.26 -11.07
C CYS A 65 13.63 8.13 -11.66
N VAL A 66 12.80 7.58 -10.82
CA VAL A 66 11.65 6.71 -11.15
C VAL A 66 10.46 7.19 -10.33
N CYS A 67 9.25 6.91 -10.81
CA CYS A 67 8.01 7.23 -10.11
C CYS A 67 7.18 5.94 -10.01
N PRO A 68 7.39 5.11 -8.97
CA PRO A 68 6.64 3.88 -8.80
C PRO A 68 5.17 4.14 -8.48
N ASP A 69 4.26 3.33 -9.03
CA ASP A 69 2.84 3.42 -8.70
C ASP A 69 2.59 3.12 -7.22
N VAL A 70 3.23 2.07 -6.70
CA VAL A 70 3.22 1.72 -5.26
C VAL A 70 4.60 1.25 -4.84
N PHE A 71 5.10 1.74 -3.72
CA PHE A 71 6.34 1.23 -3.16
C PHE A 71 6.36 1.21 -1.63
N LEU A 72 7.19 0.32 -1.10
CA LEU A 72 7.41 0.15 0.32
C LEU A 72 8.91 0.15 0.63
N VAL A 73 9.30 0.88 1.66
CA VAL A 73 10.68 0.93 2.17
C VAL A 73 10.70 0.47 3.62
N GLN A 74 11.55 -0.50 3.93
CA GLN A 74 11.76 -0.97 5.30
C GLN A 74 13.00 -0.32 5.92
N GLY A 75 12.88 0.07 7.18
CA GLY A 75 13.96 0.64 7.98
C GLY A 75 14.21 2.12 7.69
N VAL A 76 13.17 2.88 7.34
CA VAL A 76 13.17 4.34 7.26
C VAL A 76 11.97 4.90 8.02
N ALA A 77 12.09 6.11 8.54
CA ALA A 77 11.03 6.76 9.29
C ALA A 77 9.77 6.97 8.43
N LYS A 78 8.60 6.86 9.07
CA LYS A 78 7.28 7.02 8.45
C LYS A 78 6.89 8.51 8.35
N GLU A 79 7.65 9.28 7.60
CA GLU A 79 7.44 10.72 7.43
C GLU A 79 6.92 11.04 6.04
N LYS A 80 6.17 12.13 5.90
CA LYS A 80 5.75 12.63 4.59
C LYS A 80 6.92 13.31 3.90
N ARG A 81 7.10 13.01 2.61
CA ARG A 81 8.19 13.54 1.77
C ARG A 81 7.63 14.16 0.50
N PRO A 82 8.17 15.29 0.04
CA PRO A 82 7.81 15.82 -1.28
C PRO A 82 8.40 14.96 -2.39
N VAL A 83 9.61 14.43 -2.20
CA VAL A 83 10.32 13.49 -3.07
C VAL A 83 11.13 12.52 -2.22
N TYR A 84 11.47 11.35 -2.74
CA TYR A 84 12.31 10.36 -2.05
C TYR A 84 13.73 10.38 -2.64
N LYS A 85 14.74 10.70 -1.83
CA LYS A 85 16.13 10.79 -2.27
C LYS A 85 16.96 9.68 -1.62
N LEU A 86 17.45 8.72 -2.41
CA LEU A 86 18.16 7.55 -1.88
C LEU A 86 19.36 7.89 -1.01
N TRP A 87 20.09 8.96 -1.34
CA TRP A 87 21.29 9.37 -0.59
C TRP A 87 20.98 10.06 0.75
N GLU A 88 19.78 10.60 0.93
CA GLU A 88 19.32 11.17 2.20
C GLU A 88 18.74 10.09 3.12
N GLU A 89 17.98 9.16 2.54
CA GLU A 89 17.30 8.10 3.27
C GLU A 89 18.20 6.89 3.57
N GLY A 90 19.28 6.71 2.80
CA GLY A 90 20.23 5.60 2.95
C GLY A 90 19.70 4.23 2.49
N LYS A 91 18.43 4.15 2.08
CA LYS A 91 17.77 2.91 1.63
C LYS A 91 16.84 3.19 0.46
N GLY A 92 16.79 2.25 -0.48
CA GLY A 92 15.83 2.24 -1.58
C GLY A 92 14.57 1.44 -1.25
N PRO A 93 13.58 1.46 -2.14
CA PRO A 93 12.37 0.64 -1.99
C PRO A 93 12.72 -0.84 -1.84
N SER A 94 12.11 -1.48 -0.84
CA SER A 94 12.22 -2.93 -0.66
C SER A 94 11.27 -3.68 -1.58
N LEU A 95 10.13 -3.08 -1.89
CA LEU A 95 9.11 -3.61 -2.78
C LEU A 95 8.56 -2.49 -3.65
N VAL A 96 8.32 -2.82 -4.92
CA VAL A 96 7.61 -1.97 -5.89
C VAL A 96 6.51 -2.79 -6.55
N ILE A 97 5.35 -2.18 -6.75
CA ILE A 97 4.26 -2.71 -7.57
C ILE A 97 3.92 -1.66 -8.63
N GLU A 98 3.92 -2.06 -9.90
CA GLU A 98 3.52 -1.23 -11.03
C GLU A 98 2.25 -1.77 -11.66
N MET A 99 1.37 -0.86 -12.07
CA MET A 99 0.17 -1.17 -12.83
C MET A 99 0.44 -1.00 -14.31
N ALA A 100 0.34 -2.07 -15.08
CA ALA A 100 0.51 -1.99 -16.52
C ALA A 100 -0.59 -1.15 -17.18
N SER A 101 -0.18 -0.22 -18.02
CA SER A 101 -1.07 0.61 -18.82
C SER A 101 -0.66 0.59 -20.30
N LYS A 102 -1.52 1.09 -21.17
CA LYS A 102 -1.24 1.16 -22.61
C LYS A 102 0.07 1.89 -22.94
N THR A 103 0.45 2.85 -22.13
CA THR A 103 1.61 3.71 -22.38
C THR A 103 2.87 3.29 -21.66
N THR A 104 2.79 2.41 -20.64
CA THR A 104 3.92 2.10 -19.76
C THR A 104 4.36 0.65 -19.76
N TRP A 105 3.52 -0.30 -20.18
CA TRP A 105 3.77 -1.73 -19.99
C TRP A 105 5.11 -2.23 -20.57
N GLU A 106 5.54 -1.72 -21.72
CA GLU A 106 6.84 -2.10 -22.32
C GLU A 106 8.01 -1.55 -21.48
N GLU A 107 7.89 -0.28 -21.00
CA GLU A 107 8.88 0.31 -20.12
C GLU A 107 8.93 -0.43 -18.77
N ASP A 108 7.77 -0.83 -18.24
CA ASP A 108 7.66 -1.55 -16.97
C ASP A 108 8.33 -2.92 -17.04
N LEU A 109 8.16 -3.64 -18.14
CA LEU A 109 8.76 -4.96 -18.31
C LEU A 109 10.30 -4.93 -18.42
N GLU A 110 10.88 -3.94 -19.06
CA GLU A 110 12.31 -3.96 -19.39
C GLU A 110 13.08 -2.80 -18.74
N ALA A 111 12.72 -1.56 -19.06
CA ALA A 111 13.50 -0.40 -18.64
C ALA A 111 13.37 -0.12 -17.13
N LYS A 112 12.13 -0.12 -16.58
CA LYS A 112 11.91 0.06 -15.13
C LYS A 112 12.48 -1.10 -14.34
N LYS A 113 12.29 -2.34 -14.80
CA LYS A 113 12.88 -3.53 -14.18
C LYS A 113 14.40 -3.41 -14.03
N THR A 114 15.08 -2.93 -15.09
CA THR A 114 16.53 -2.68 -15.03
C THR A 114 16.87 -1.56 -14.06
N LYS A 115 16.11 -0.45 -14.06
CA LYS A 115 16.30 0.67 -13.13
C LYS A 115 16.11 0.20 -11.67
N TYR A 116 15.02 -0.55 -11.38
CA TYR A 116 14.74 -1.07 -10.05
C TYR A 116 15.81 -2.06 -9.56
N ALA A 117 16.30 -2.93 -10.44
CA ALA A 117 17.43 -3.80 -10.11
C ALA A 117 18.66 -2.99 -9.71
N ARG A 118 18.99 -1.93 -10.46
CA ARG A 118 20.13 -1.06 -10.21
C ARG A 118 20.06 -0.30 -8.89
N ILE A 119 18.88 0.14 -8.48
CA ILE A 119 18.69 0.86 -7.22
C ILE A 119 18.43 -0.07 -6.02
N GLY A 120 18.48 -1.39 -6.24
CA GLY A 120 18.43 -2.39 -5.17
C GLY A 120 17.04 -2.75 -4.67
N VAL A 121 16.00 -2.54 -5.46
CA VAL A 121 14.63 -3.00 -5.12
C VAL A 121 14.65 -4.53 -4.98
N LEU A 122 14.21 -5.04 -3.84
CA LEU A 122 14.29 -6.47 -3.54
C LEU A 122 13.23 -7.30 -4.26
N GLU A 123 12.01 -6.77 -4.36
CA GLU A 123 10.93 -7.40 -5.10
C GLU A 123 10.19 -6.38 -5.96
N TYR A 124 9.91 -6.78 -7.19
CA TYR A 124 9.23 -5.99 -8.20
C TYR A 124 8.06 -6.79 -8.77
N PHE A 125 6.86 -6.24 -8.67
CA PHE A 125 5.62 -6.82 -9.16
C PHE A 125 5.03 -5.95 -10.26
N LEU A 126 4.43 -6.62 -11.24
CA LEU A 126 3.69 -6.04 -12.35
C LEU A 126 2.30 -6.62 -12.36
N PHE A 127 1.29 -5.77 -12.41
CA PHE A 127 -0.10 -6.15 -12.48
C PHE A 127 -0.81 -5.46 -13.65
N ASP A 128 -1.56 -6.23 -14.44
CA ASP A 128 -2.40 -5.74 -15.53
C ASP A 128 -3.87 -5.89 -15.15
N PRO A 129 -4.54 -4.82 -14.70
CA PRO A 129 -5.95 -4.88 -14.32
C PRO A 129 -6.87 -5.27 -15.47
N LEU A 130 -6.52 -4.88 -16.69
CA LEU A 130 -7.38 -5.04 -17.87
C LEU A 130 -7.11 -6.30 -18.70
N ASP A 131 -6.06 -7.07 -18.36
CA ASP A 131 -5.63 -8.27 -19.09
C ASP A 131 -5.35 -7.99 -20.60
N GLN A 132 -4.69 -6.87 -20.86
CA GLN A 132 -4.44 -6.39 -22.23
C GLN A 132 -2.97 -6.39 -22.61
N TYR A 133 -2.08 -6.33 -21.63
CA TYR A 133 -0.66 -6.02 -21.85
C TYR A 133 0.27 -7.11 -21.33
N LEU A 134 -0.10 -7.79 -20.25
CA LEU A 134 0.76 -8.78 -19.58
C LEU A 134 0.15 -10.18 -19.60
N HIS A 135 0.97 -11.16 -19.99
CA HIS A 135 0.61 -12.57 -19.93
C HIS A 135 1.71 -13.36 -19.24
N PRO A 136 1.50 -13.82 -17.97
CA PRO A 136 0.30 -13.67 -17.12
C PRO A 136 0.11 -12.23 -16.64
N ARG A 137 -1.13 -11.89 -16.25
CA ARG A 137 -1.54 -10.56 -15.75
C ARG A 137 -0.82 -10.10 -14.48
N LEU A 138 -0.36 -11.04 -13.68
CA LEU A 138 0.43 -10.80 -12.48
C LEU A 138 1.80 -11.46 -12.65
N GLN A 139 2.83 -10.65 -12.60
CA GLN A 139 4.21 -11.08 -12.69
C GLN A 139 5.00 -10.54 -11.50
N GLY A 140 5.99 -11.29 -11.04
CA GLY A 140 6.82 -10.88 -9.93
C GLY A 140 8.28 -11.28 -10.14
N PHE A 141 9.16 -10.45 -9.65
CA PHE A 141 10.60 -10.63 -9.74
C PHE A 141 11.24 -10.38 -8.38
N ARG A 142 12.18 -11.24 -8.02
CA ARG A 142 12.95 -11.12 -6.77
C ARG A 142 14.42 -10.99 -7.06
N MET A 143 15.08 -10.09 -6.35
CA MET A 143 16.52 -9.87 -6.42
C MET A 143 17.28 -11.05 -5.81
N VAL A 144 18.07 -11.73 -6.61
CA VAL A 144 18.94 -12.82 -6.17
C VAL A 144 20.30 -12.66 -6.82
N GLY A 145 21.34 -12.50 -6.02
CA GLY A 145 22.70 -12.35 -6.54
C GLY A 145 22.88 -11.18 -7.49
N GLY A 146 22.19 -10.06 -7.27
CA GLY A 146 22.29 -8.84 -8.07
C GLY A 146 21.48 -8.83 -9.37
N ARG A 147 20.61 -9.79 -9.58
CA ARG A 147 19.70 -9.86 -10.74
C ARG A 147 18.30 -10.31 -10.33
N TYR A 148 17.31 -9.90 -11.10
CA TYR A 148 15.94 -10.37 -10.90
C TYR A 148 15.74 -11.78 -11.47
N LEU A 149 15.19 -12.65 -10.64
CA LEU A 149 14.61 -13.92 -11.02
C LEU A 149 13.10 -13.84 -10.89
N SER A 150 12.37 -14.48 -11.82
CA SER A 150 10.92 -14.57 -11.74
C SER A 150 10.48 -15.30 -10.46
N ILE A 151 9.49 -14.77 -9.77
CA ILE A 151 8.83 -15.43 -8.65
C ILE A 151 7.88 -16.47 -9.25
N PRO A 152 8.00 -17.76 -8.89
CA PRO A 152 7.10 -18.78 -9.42
C PRO A 152 5.68 -18.54 -8.90
N ALA A 153 4.71 -18.60 -9.81
CA ALA A 153 3.30 -18.53 -9.45
C ALA A 153 2.82 -19.86 -8.86
N ALA A 154 1.92 -19.77 -7.88
CA ALA A 154 1.16 -20.92 -7.39
C ALA A 154 0.14 -21.41 -8.46
N ALA A 155 -0.53 -22.54 -8.19
CA ALA A 155 -1.49 -23.12 -9.12
C ALA A 155 -2.70 -22.20 -9.41
N ASP A 156 -3.02 -21.29 -8.48
CA ASP A 156 -4.06 -20.27 -8.63
C ASP A 156 -3.56 -18.96 -9.29
N GLY A 157 -2.33 -18.95 -9.77
CA GLY A 157 -1.68 -17.78 -10.37
C GLY A 157 -1.19 -16.73 -9.37
N SER A 158 -1.34 -16.96 -8.07
CA SER A 158 -0.87 -16.04 -7.04
C SER A 158 0.64 -16.07 -6.87
N LEU A 159 1.18 -14.96 -6.38
CA LEU A 159 2.59 -14.78 -6.04
C LEU A 159 2.77 -14.51 -4.56
N VAL A 160 3.95 -14.85 -4.03
CA VAL A 160 4.28 -14.59 -2.62
C VAL A 160 5.44 -13.62 -2.54
N SER A 161 5.20 -12.49 -1.85
CA SER A 161 6.23 -11.55 -1.44
C SER A 161 6.91 -12.03 -0.16
N GLN A 162 8.22 -12.22 -0.22
CA GLN A 162 9.03 -12.51 0.98
C GLN A 162 9.35 -11.25 1.77
N VAL A 163 9.37 -10.09 1.11
CA VAL A 163 9.59 -8.79 1.74
C VAL A 163 8.47 -8.44 2.72
N THR A 164 7.23 -8.70 2.32
CA THR A 164 6.04 -8.30 3.10
C THR A 164 5.37 -9.45 3.84
N GLY A 165 5.63 -10.71 3.45
CA GLY A 165 4.87 -11.87 3.94
C GLY A 165 3.44 -11.90 3.41
N LEU A 166 3.18 -11.25 2.27
CA LEU A 166 1.86 -11.20 1.65
C LEU A 166 1.79 -12.11 0.42
N LYS A 167 0.63 -12.71 0.21
CA LYS A 167 0.23 -13.32 -1.05
C LYS A 167 -0.47 -12.26 -1.90
N LEU A 168 -0.03 -12.14 -3.15
CA LEU A 168 -0.66 -11.31 -4.18
C LEU A 168 -1.49 -12.23 -5.07
N SER A 169 -2.79 -12.01 -5.14
CA SER A 169 -3.72 -12.82 -5.92
C SER A 169 -4.69 -11.97 -6.73
N LEU A 170 -5.19 -12.52 -7.83
CA LEU A 170 -6.17 -11.84 -8.67
C LEU A 170 -7.58 -12.06 -8.13
N GLU A 171 -8.33 -10.98 -7.95
CA GLU A 171 -9.75 -11.00 -7.58
C GLU A 171 -10.53 -10.17 -8.60
N GLY A 172 -11.03 -10.82 -9.66
CA GLY A 172 -11.61 -10.14 -10.80
C GLY A 172 -10.57 -9.30 -11.54
N MET A 173 -10.77 -8.00 -11.56
CA MET A 173 -9.85 -7.01 -12.17
C MET A 173 -8.92 -6.37 -11.13
N ARG A 174 -8.90 -6.86 -9.91
CA ARG A 174 -8.19 -6.25 -8.79
C ARG A 174 -7.07 -7.15 -8.27
N LEU A 175 -6.08 -6.54 -7.63
CA LEU A 175 -4.99 -7.21 -6.94
C LEU A 175 -5.33 -7.30 -5.45
N ARG A 176 -5.56 -8.52 -4.96
CA ARG A 176 -5.80 -8.79 -3.55
C ARG A 176 -4.49 -9.11 -2.84
N LEU A 177 -4.23 -8.41 -1.75
CA LEU A 177 -3.16 -8.73 -0.81
C LEU A 177 -3.74 -9.54 0.35
N VAL A 178 -3.12 -10.67 0.66
CA VAL A 178 -3.54 -11.56 1.77
C VAL A 178 -2.35 -11.79 2.69
N ASP A 179 -2.54 -11.55 3.99
CA ASP A 179 -1.50 -11.81 4.98
C ASP A 179 -1.33 -13.31 5.18
N LEU A 180 -0.11 -13.82 4.92
CA LEU A 180 0.19 -15.26 5.04
C LEU A 180 0.17 -15.77 6.48
N ALA A 181 0.36 -14.90 7.47
CA ALA A 181 0.37 -15.30 8.88
C ALA A 181 -1.03 -15.49 9.44
N SER A 182 -1.98 -14.62 9.08
CA SER A 182 -3.38 -14.70 9.51
C SER A 182 -4.28 -15.42 8.52
N GLY A 183 -3.92 -15.43 7.24
CA GLY A 183 -4.78 -15.87 6.14
C GLY A 183 -5.85 -14.86 5.73
N GLU A 184 -5.87 -13.68 6.37
CA GLU A 184 -6.87 -12.66 6.12
C GLU A 184 -6.48 -11.73 4.96
N PRO A 185 -7.44 -11.32 4.11
CA PRO A 185 -7.19 -10.32 3.09
C PRO A 185 -7.01 -8.94 3.73
N LEU A 186 -6.10 -8.14 3.17
CA LEU A 186 -6.03 -6.72 3.46
C LEU A 186 -7.23 -6.05 2.79
N LEU A 187 -7.94 -5.22 3.56
CA LEU A 187 -9.15 -4.57 3.07
C LEU A 187 -8.82 -3.42 2.13
N TRP A 188 -9.60 -3.26 1.08
CA TRP A 188 -9.63 -2.06 0.26
C TRP A 188 -10.37 -0.93 1.00
N THR A 189 -10.21 0.29 0.55
CA THR A 189 -10.82 1.48 1.20
C THR A 189 -12.34 1.38 1.34
N THR A 190 -13.01 0.83 0.33
CA THR A 190 -14.47 0.62 0.34
C THR A 190 -14.90 -0.44 1.34
N GLU A 191 -14.18 -1.54 1.42
CA GLU A 191 -14.45 -2.65 2.37
C GLU A 191 -14.23 -2.19 3.82
N GLU A 192 -13.16 -1.43 4.06
CA GLU A 192 -12.88 -0.85 5.38
C GLU A 192 -14.00 0.11 5.81
N ALA A 193 -14.48 0.95 4.90
CA ALA A 193 -15.58 1.86 5.18
C ALA A 193 -16.87 1.12 5.52
N ASP A 194 -17.17 0.02 4.83
CA ASP A 194 -18.36 -0.80 5.09
C ASP A 194 -18.22 -1.60 6.38
N ALA A 195 -17.05 -2.16 6.66
CA ALA A 195 -16.76 -2.84 7.92
C ALA A 195 -16.90 -1.89 9.12
N ARG A 196 -16.41 -0.64 8.99
CA ARG A 196 -16.56 0.38 10.03
C ARG A 196 -18.02 0.75 10.29
N LYS A 197 -18.82 0.97 9.23
CA LYS A 197 -20.26 1.23 9.36
C LYS A 197 -20.99 0.08 10.03
N ALA A 198 -20.67 -1.17 9.66
CA ALA A 198 -21.27 -2.35 10.27
C ALA A 198 -20.92 -2.48 11.76
N ALA A 199 -19.64 -2.20 12.11
CA ALA A 199 -19.19 -2.23 13.50
C ALA A 199 -19.87 -1.13 14.35
N GLU A 200 -20.04 0.08 13.80
CA GLU A 200 -20.74 1.18 14.47
C GLU A 200 -22.22 0.84 14.72
N ALA A 201 -22.93 0.33 13.70
CA ALA A 201 -24.31 -0.10 13.84
C ALA A 201 -24.46 -1.24 14.87
N ALA A 202 -23.54 -2.20 14.88
CA ALA A 202 -23.54 -3.29 15.87
C ALA A 202 -23.32 -2.76 17.30
N ARG A 203 -22.42 -1.77 17.47
CA ARG A 203 -22.18 -1.11 18.77
C ARG A 203 -23.42 -0.38 19.25
N GLU A 204 -24.07 0.43 18.41
CA GLU A 204 -25.29 1.15 18.74
C GLU A 204 -26.42 0.19 19.14
N ALA A 205 -26.60 -0.92 18.40
CA ALA A 205 -27.57 -1.94 18.71
C ALA A 205 -27.27 -2.63 20.06
N ALA A 206 -25.99 -2.90 20.37
CA ALA A 206 -25.61 -3.48 21.67
C ALA A 206 -25.83 -2.50 22.82
N GLU A 207 -25.50 -1.22 22.66
CA GLU A 207 -25.76 -0.17 23.65
C GLU A 207 -27.29 0.03 23.90
N ALA A 208 -28.11 -0.03 22.84
CA ALA A 208 -29.55 0.06 22.96
C ALA A 208 -30.12 -1.14 23.74
N LYS A 209 -29.66 -2.36 23.47
CA LYS A 209 -30.04 -3.57 24.22
C LYS A 209 -29.64 -3.49 25.70
N ALA A 210 -28.43 -2.99 25.98
CA ALA A 210 -27.94 -2.82 27.34
C ALA A 210 -28.85 -1.84 28.14
N ARG A 211 -29.16 -0.68 27.53
CA ARG A 211 -30.07 0.31 28.14
C ARG A 211 -31.46 -0.26 28.41
N ALA A 212 -32.05 -0.98 27.46
CA ALA A 212 -33.34 -1.61 27.64
C ALA A 212 -33.30 -2.65 28.75
N ALA A 213 -32.23 -3.44 28.87
CA ALA A 213 -32.06 -4.40 29.96
C ALA A 213 -31.93 -3.72 31.34
N GLU A 214 -31.19 -2.60 31.41
CA GLU A 214 -31.07 -1.82 32.65
C GLU A 214 -32.39 -1.20 33.09
N GLU A 215 -33.18 -0.67 32.16
CA GLU A 215 -34.50 -0.12 32.43
C GLU A 215 -35.47 -1.22 32.96
N GLU A 216 -35.45 -2.40 32.35
CA GLU A 216 -36.26 -3.52 32.80
C GLU A 216 -35.85 -4.04 34.19
N ILE A 217 -34.53 -4.11 34.45
CA ILE A 217 -34.02 -4.43 35.81
C ILE A 217 -34.52 -3.41 36.85
N LEU A 218 -34.49 -2.13 36.51
CA LEU A 218 -34.95 -1.07 37.40
C LEU A 218 -36.45 -1.17 37.66
N ARG A 219 -37.24 -1.46 36.62
CA ARG A 219 -38.70 -1.70 36.69
C ARG A 219 -39.01 -2.87 37.59
N LEU A 220 -38.34 -4.01 37.41
CA LEU A 220 -38.53 -5.21 38.21
C LEU A 220 -38.16 -4.99 39.68
N ARG A 221 -37.06 -4.25 39.95
CA ARG A 221 -36.67 -3.90 41.33
C ARG A 221 -37.70 -3.02 42.03
N ARG A 222 -38.28 -2.02 41.33
CA ARG A 222 -39.39 -1.20 41.89
C ARG A 222 -40.61 -2.05 42.23
N ALA A 223 -41.05 -2.90 41.30
CA ALA A 223 -42.21 -3.79 41.54
C ALA A 223 -42.01 -4.77 42.70
N LEU A 224 -40.78 -5.26 42.91
CA LEU A 224 -40.44 -6.13 44.06
C LEU A 224 -40.39 -5.36 45.38
N GLY A 225 -39.92 -4.08 45.36
CA GLY A 225 -39.93 -3.21 46.54
C GLY A 225 -41.31 -2.85 46.99
N GLU A 226 -42.24 -2.55 46.09
CA GLU A 226 -43.63 -2.25 46.38
C GLU A 226 -44.37 -3.45 47.00
N ARG A 227 -44.13 -4.69 46.54
CA ARG A 227 -44.70 -5.91 47.13
C ARG A 227 -44.21 -6.18 48.54
N ARG A 228 -43.00 -5.77 48.91
CA ARG A 228 -42.47 -5.94 50.29
C ARG A 228 -42.99 -4.92 51.27
N SER A 229 -43.48 -3.76 50.83
CA SER A 229 -44.05 -2.72 51.70
C SER A 229 -45.55 -2.87 51.97
N THR A 230 -46.22 -3.82 51.30
CA THR A 230 -47.68 -4.12 51.43
C THR A 230 -47.93 -5.45 52.13
N SER A 231 -46.94 -6.14 52.64
CA SER A 231 -47.01 -7.36 53.47
C SER A 231 -46.50 -7.08 54.87
#